data_814382535e0ae470fd73ed7c16be45f4
#
_entry.id   814382535e0ae470fd73ed7c16be45f4
#
_cell.length_a   1.000
_cell.length_b   1.000
_cell.length_c   1.000
_cell.angle_alpha   90.00
_cell.angle_beta   90.00
_cell.angle_gamma   90.00
#
_symmetry.space_group_name_H-M   'P 1'
#
loop_
_entity.id
_entity.type
_entity.pdbx_description
1 polymer ?
#
loop_
_entity_poly.entity_id
_entity_poly.type
_entity_poly.pdbx_seq_one_letter_code
_entity_poly.pdbx_strand_id
1 'polypeptide(L)'
;MRSVEEWIGKHDDQPVPPRIRLRIFNRCGGVCHLSGRKIRPGEKWELEHIKALCNGGEHREFNMAPALVKPHKIKTAADRKIKAKDDRV
;
A
#
# COMPACT_ATOMS: atom_id res chain seq x y z
N MET A 1 3.59 14.46 24.28
CA MET A 1 4.05 13.52 23.25
C MET A 1 4.84 14.25 22.19
N ARG A 2 5.97 13.70 21.83
CA ARG A 2 6.83 14.35 20.83
C ARG A 2 6.31 14.03 19.43
N SER A 3 6.10 15.05 18.61
CA SER A 3 5.71 14.84 17.23
C SER A 3 6.93 14.40 16.41
N VAL A 4 6.70 13.49 15.47
CA VAL A 4 7.74 12.96 14.61
C VAL A 4 7.52 13.52 13.21
N GLU A 5 8.60 14.01 12.61
CA GLU A 5 8.53 14.57 11.27
C GLU A 5 8.14 13.49 10.26
N GLU A 6 7.24 13.83 9.35
CA GLU A 6 6.80 12.91 8.30
C GLU A 6 7.95 12.61 7.35
N TRP A 7 8.11 11.32 6.99
CA TRP A 7 9.05 10.95 5.94
C TRP A 7 8.46 11.30 4.58
N ILE A 8 9.24 11.99 3.78
CA ILE A 8 8.85 12.37 2.42
C ILE A 8 9.93 11.88 1.46
N GLY A 9 9.52 11.13 0.44
CA GLY A 9 10.45 10.63 -0.57
C GLY A 9 10.98 11.77 -1.42
N LYS A 10 12.26 11.67 -1.79
CA LYS A 10 12.89 12.65 -2.67
C LYS A 10 12.42 12.49 -4.10
N HIS A 11 11.99 11.29 -4.46
CA HIS A 11 11.41 10.99 -5.77
C HIS A 11 10.48 9.78 -5.62
N ASP A 12 9.63 9.56 -6.61
CA ASP A 12 8.56 8.56 -6.51
C ASP A 12 9.06 7.12 -6.39
N ASP A 13 10.28 6.85 -6.81
CA ASP A 13 10.86 5.50 -6.76
C ASP A 13 11.75 5.26 -5.56
N GLN A 14 11.87 6.22 -4.65
CA GLN A 14 12.75 6.07 -3.50
C GLN A 14 12.23 4.98 -2.56
N PRO A 15 13.08 3.99 -2.20
CA PRO A 15 12.67 2.96 -1.25
C PRO A 15 12.32 3.56 0.12
N VAL A 16 11.28 3.03 0.74
CA VAL A 16 10.87 3.45 2.07
C VAL A 16 11.75 2.73 3.11
N PRO A 17 12.41 3.45 4.01
CA PRO A 17 13.22 2.79 5.04
C PRO A 17 12.40 1.84 5.91
N PRO A 18 12.99 0.73 6.38
CA PRO A 18 12.25 -0.24 7.19
C PRO A 18 11.60 0.35 8.44
N ARG A 19 12.26 1.30 9.11
CA ARG A 19 11.67 1.95 10.29
C ARG A 19 10.43 2.76 9.94
N ILE A 20 10.38 3.34 8.75
CA ILE A 20 9.22 4.09 8.29
C ILE A 20 8.09 3.14 7.91
N ARG A 21 8.41 2.02 7.29
CA ARG A 21 7.42 0.98 7.00
C ARG A 21 6.74 0.50 8.28
N LEU A 22 7.52 0.24 9.31
CA LEU A 22 6.98 -0.19 10.60
C LEU A 22 6.13 0.92 11.24
N ARG A 23 6.56 2.16 11.13
CA ARG A 23 5.81 3.29 11.68
C ARG A 23 4.45 3.43 10.99
N ILE A 24 4.40 3.27 9.67
CA ILE A 24 3.15 3.30 8.92
C ILE A 24 2.25 2.14 9.33
N PHE A 25 2.81 0.94 9.46
CA PHE A 25 2.08 -0.23 9.90
C PHE A 25 1.41 0.01 11.27
N ASN A 26 2.18 0.53 12.21
CA ASN A 26 1.68 0.80 13.56
C ASN A 26 0.63 1.92 13.57
N ARG A 27 0.83 2.95 12.78
CA ARG A 27 -0.13 4.05 12.65
C ARG A 27 -1.48 3.56 12.14
N CYS A 28 -1.45 2.61 11.22
CA CYS A 28 -2.67 2.03 10.64
C CYS A 28 -3.25 0.90 11.50
N GLY A 29 -2.66 0.65 12.68
CA GLY A 29 -3.14 -0.39 13.58
C GLY A 29 -2.95 -1.80 13.06
N GLY A 30 -2.02 -2.00 12.11
CA GLY A 30 -1.77 -3.31 11.52
C GLY A 30 -2.92 -3.82 10.67
N VAL A 31 -3.72 -2.93 10.09
CA VAL A 31 -4.89 -3.29 9.29
C VAL A 31 -4.59 -3.07 7.81
N CYS A 32 -4.96 -4.04 6.99
CA CYS A 32 -4.85 -3.93 5.53
C CYS A 32 -5.82 -2.87 5.02
N HIS A 33 -5.32 -1.89 4.30
CA HIS A 33 -6.13 -0.79 3.82
C HIS A 33 -7.06 -1.19 2.67
N LEU A 34 -6.79 -2.31 2.00
CA LEU A 34 -7.66 -2.79 0.92
C LEU A 34 -8.81 -3.64 1.42
N SER A 35 -8.54 -4.56 2.36
CA SER A 35 -9.55 -5.50 2.84
C SER A 35 -10.15 -5.11 4.19
N GLY A 36 -9.50 -4.21 4.92
CA GLY A 36 -9.92 -3.85 6.27
C GLY A 36 -9.63 -4.93 7.30
N ARG A 37 -8.95 -6.00 6.92
CA ARG A 37 -8.61 -7.11 7.79
C ARG A 37 -7.29 -6.87 8.49
N LYS A 38 -7.19 -7.30 9.73
CA LYS A 38 -5.94 -7.20 10.49
C LYS A 38 -4.87 -8.10 9.90
N ILE A 39 -3.68 -7.55 9.72
CA ILE A 39 -2.53 -8.29 9.21
C ILE A 39 -1.93 -9.10 10.36
N ARG A 40 -1.84 -10.42 10.18
CA ARG A 40 -1.34 -11.34 11.19
C ARG A 40 0.16 -11.52 11.06
N PRO A 41 0.85 -11.92 12.16
CA PRO A 41 2.27 -12.27 12.06
C PRO A 41 2.50 -13.34 11.00
N GLY A 42 3.55 -13.15 10.21
CA GLY A 42 3.89 -14.08 9.15
C GLY A 42 3.22 -13.82 7.82
N GLU A 43 2.20 -12.97 7.78
CA GLU A 43 1.58 -12.60 6.51
C GLU A 43 2.43 -11.55 5.79
N LYS A 44 2.54 -11.68 4.48
CA LYS A 44 3.26 -10.71 3.67
C LYS A 44 2.37 -9.50 3.39
N TRP A 45 2.96 -8.34 3.55
CA TRP A 45 2.28 -7.08 3.27
C TRP A 45 3.27 -6.10 2.65
N GLU A 46 2.74 -5.14 1.95
CA GLU A 46 3.56 -4.10 1.34
C GLU A 46 2.87 -2.75 1.49
N LEU A 47 3.63 -1.68 1.29
CA LEU A 47 3.08 -0.33 1.34
C LEU A 47 2.42 0.02 0.02
N GLU A 48 1.27 0.68 0.10
CA GLU A 48 0.52 1.11 -1.05
C GLU A 48 0.16 2.58 -0.87
N HIS A 49 0.18 3.34 -1.95
CA HIS A 49 -0.23 4.74 -1.93
C HIS A 49 -1.75 4.83 -1.84
N ILE A 50 -2.24 5.57 -0.84
CA ILE A 50 -3.69 5.77 -0.65
C ILE A 50 -4.26 6.51 -1.86
N LYS A 51 -3.59 7.61 -2.24
CA LYS A 51 -3.86 8.28 -3.50
C LYS A 51 -2.77 7.93 -4.49
N ALA A 52 -3.13 7.39 -5.63
CA ALA A 52 -2.16 6.91 -6.62
C ALA A 52 -1.27 8.06 -7.12
N LEU A 53 -0.01 7.74 -7.37
CA LEU A 53 0.95 8.72 -7.88
C LEU A 53 0.48 9.32 -9.21
N CYS A 54 -0.10 8.51 -10.07
CA CYS A 54 -0.62 8.98 -11.36
C CYS A 54 -1.83 9.90 -11.21
N ASN A 55 -2.47 9.93 -10.05
CA ASN A 55 -3.59 10.82 -9.75
C ASN A 55 -3.19 12.01 -8.89
N GLY A 56 -1.91 12.32 -8.82
CA GLY A 56 -1.41 13.44 -8.04
C GLY A 56 -1.07 13.13 -6.61
N GLY A 57 -1.09 11.85 -6.21
CA GLY A 57 -0.64 11.44 -4.88
C GLY A 57 0.87 11.62 -4.76
N GLU A 58 1.32 11.86 -3.54
CA GLU A 58 2.73 12.05 -3.25
C GLU A 58 3.35 10.81 -2.62
N HIS A 59 4.65 10.62 -2.84
CA HIS A 59 5.41 9.53 -2.22
C HIS A 59 5.86 9.96 -0.84
N ARG A 60 4.95 9.88 0.11
CA ARG A 60 5.17 10.35 1.48
C ARG A 60 4.43 9.47 2.48
N GLU A 61 4.90 9.50 3.71
CA GLU A 61 4.43 8.59 4.75
C GLU A 61 2.91 8.61 4.94
N PHE A 62 2.30 9.78 5.02
CA PHE A 62 0.86 9.88 5.28
C PHE A 62 0.00 9.52 4.08
N ASN A 63 0.61 9.33 2.91
CA ASN A 63 -0.11 8.85 1.73
C ASN A 63 0.10 7.35 1.50
N MET A 64 0.61 6.64 2.49
CA MET A 64 0.87 5.21 2.37
C MET A 64 0.18 4.44 3.49
N ALA A 65 -0.22 3.21 3.17
CA ALA A 65 -0.84 2.30 4.14
C ALA A 65 -0.44 0.87 3.79
N PRO A 66 -0.44 -0.04 4.79
CA PRO A 66 -0.11 -1.43 4.51
C PRO A 66 -1.24 -2.13 3.78
N ALA A 67 -0.89 -3.05 2.89
CA ALA A 67 -1.84 -3.86 2.16
C ALA A 67 -1.32 -5.29 2.09
N LEU A 68 -2.21 -6.25 2.31
CA LEU A 68 -1.86 -7.66 2.19
C LEU A 68 -1.58 -8.01 0.73
N VAL A 69 -0.50 -8.73 0.50
CA VAL A 69 -0.09 -9.11 -0.85
C VAL A 69 -1.16 -9.96 -1.53
N LYS A 70 -1.77 -10.89 -0.79
CA LYS A 70 -2.76 -11.79 -1.35
C LYS A 70 -4.00 -11.09 -1.92
N PRO A 71 -4.67 -10.18 -1.18
CA PRO A 71 -5.78 -9.42 -1.76
C PRO A 71 -5.39 -8.60 -2.97
N HIS A 72 -4.21 -8.01 -2.96
CA HIS A 72 -3.70 -7.22 -4.08
C HIS A 72 -3.56 -8.09 -5.33
N LYS A 73 -3.01 -9.30 -5.19
CA LYS A 73 -2.88 -10.23 -6.31
C LYS A 73 -4.23 -10.69 -6.84
N ILE A 74 -5.19 -10.95 -5.97
CA ILE A 74 -6.53 -11.35 -6.37
C ILE A 74 -7.17 -10.25 -7.21
N LYS A 75 -7.06 -9.01 -6.78
CA LYS A 75 -7.61 -7.88 -7.53
C LYS A 75 -7.00 -7.79 -8.92
N THR A 76 -5.69 -7.94 -9.02
CA THR A 76 -4.99 -7.91 -10.31
C THR A 76 -5.44 -9.05 -11.22
N ALA A 77 -5.58 -10.25 -10.68
CA ALA A 77 -6.02 -11.41 -11.44
C ALA A 77 -7.45 -11.23 -11.95
N ALA A 78 -8.34 -10.69 -11.14
CA ALA A 78 -9.71 -10.42 -11.55
C ALA A 78 -9.75 -9.40 -12.67
N ASP A 79 -8.97 -8.35 -12.58
CA ASP A 79 -8.88 -7.34 -13.63
C ASP A 79 -8.38 -7.95 -14.95
N ARG A 80 -7.41 -8.84 -14.88
CA ARG A 80 -6.90 -9.54 -16.07
C ARG A 80 -7.96 -10.41 -16.72
N LYS A 81 -8.75 -11.11 -15.91
CA LYS A 81 -9.82 -11.95 -16.42
C LYS A 81 -10.86 -11.16 -17.17
N ILE A 82 -11.26 -10.05 -16.61
CA ILE A 82 -12.23 -9.16 -17.23
C ILE A 82 -11.69 -8.65 -18.57
N LYS A 83 -10.44 -8.23 -18.59
CA LYS A 83 -9.81 -7.71 -19.79
C LYS A 83 -9.69 -8.78 -20.87
N ALA A 84 -9.28 -9.99 -20.49
CA ALA A 84 -9.17 -11.10 -21.43
C ALA A 84 -10.52 -11.47 -22.01
N LYS A 85 -11.58 -11.40 -21.22
CA LYS A 85 -12.92 -11.68 -21.65
C LYS A 85 -13.42 -10.66 -22.67
N ASP A 86 -13.09 -9.39 -22.44
CA ASP A 86 -13.44 -8.32 -23.36
C ASP A 86 -12.72 -8.48 -24.69
N ASP A 87 -11.48 -8.94 -24.67
CA ASP A 87 -10.69 -9.14 -25.87
C ASP A 87 -11.26 -10.24 -26.79
N ARG A 88 -12.05 -11.14 -26.24
CA ARG A 88 -12.69 -12.20 -27.02
C ARG A 88 -13.93 -11.73 -27.76
N VAL A 89 -14.49 -10.68 -27.31
CA VAL A 89 -15.68 -10.11 -27.91
C VAL A 89 -15.30 -9.13 -29.01
#